data_8b629da015d9bff3ae969bbcccd9f690
#
_entry.id   8b629da015d9bff3ae969bbcccd9f690
#
_cell.length_a   1.000
_cell.length_b   1.000
_cell.length_c   1.000
_cell.angle_alpha   90.00
_cell.angle_beta   90.00
_cell.angle_gamma   90.00
#
_symmetry.space_group_name_H-M   'P 1'
#
loop_
_entity.id
_entity.type
_entity.pdbx_description
1 polymer ?
#
loop_
_entity_poly.entity_id
_entity_poly.type
_entity_poly.pdbx_seq_one_letter_code
_entity_poly.pdbx_strand_id
1 'polypeptide(L)'
;MNFNDIFKSSFLDNIASVTIPDMLLTLLLAFGLGMFIFLVYKKTYSGVMYSSSFGGTLVALTMITSMTILAVTSNVVLSLGMVGALSIVRFRTAIKEPMDIAFLFWSIAAGIVLAAGMIPLAVVGSIIIGIVMLIFINRKAVHDPYIAVINCANGEAEKAATEYLKKNVEKAVIKAKTAQNGSIEMTFEVRLLKHDTDFITEMSAMDGVNSAVLVSYNGDYLG
;
A
#
# COMPACT_ATOMS: atom_id res chain seq x y z
N MET A 1 -16.80 -40.06 -33.11
CA MET A 1 -16.72 -38.69 -32.55
C MET A 1 -15.46 -38.06 -33.16
N ASN A 2 -15.62 -37.23 -34.18
CA ASN A 2 -14.50 -36.56 -34.82
C ASN A 2 -14.14 -35.31 -34.00
N PHE A 3 -12.85 -35.00 -33.94
CA PHE A 3 -12.33 -33.80 -33.25
C PHE A 3 -13.03 -32.51 -33.71
N ASN A 4 -13.51 -32.48 -34.96
CA ASN A 4 -14.31 -31.39 -35.51
C ASN A 4 -15.73 -31.30 -34.93
N ASP A 5 -16.30 -32.39 -34.42
CA ASP A 5 -17.65 -32.40 -33.84
C ASP A 5 -17.63 -31.87 -32.40
N ILE A 6 -16.51 -32.07 -31.69
CA ILE A 6 -16.31 -31.53 -30.33
C ILE A 6 -16.14 -30.01 -30.38
N PHE A 7 -15.51 -29.50 -31.46
CA PHE A 7 -15.33 -28.05 -31.62
C PHE A 7 -16.52 -27.35 -32.29
N LYS A 8 -17.44 -28.09 -32.96
CA LYS A 8 -18.52 -27.51 -33.75
C LYS A 8 -19.89 -27.51 -33.07
N SER A 9 -20.20 -28.42 -32.14
CA SER A 9 -21.63 -28.62 -31.90
C SER A 9 -22.18 -27.99 -30.64
N SER A 10 -21.69 -27.86 -29.53
CA SER A 10 -22.45 -27.32 -28.38
C SER A 10 -21.67 -26.34 -27.50
N PHE A 11 -20.39 -26.28 -27.71
CA PHE A 11 -19.54 -25.36 -26.91
C PHE A 11 -19.48 -23.95 -27.51
N LEU A 12 -19.59 -23.83 -28.84
CA LEU A 12 -19.59 -22.54 -29.54
C LEU A 12 -20.97 -21.87 -29.58
N ASP A 13 -22.06 -22.66 -29.56
CA ASP A 13 -23.43 -22.12 -29.53
C ASP A 13 -23.87 -21.62 -28.15
N ASN A 14 -23.15 -21.98 -27.07
CA ASN A 14 -23.38 -21.52 -25.71
C ASN A 14 -22.46 -20.37 -25.26
N ILE A 15 -21.58 -19.90 -26.12
CA ILE A 15 -20.89 -18.62 -25.88
C ILE A 15 -21.94 -17.54 -26.14
N ALA A 16 -22.61 -17.09 -25.08
CA ALA A 16 -23.50 -15.96 -25.13
C ALA A 16 -22.75 -14.82 -25.84
N SER A 17 -23.26 -14.42 -27.01
CA SER A 17 -22.73 -13.29 -27.75
C SER A 17 -22.83 -12.08 -26.84
N VAL A 18 -21.69 -11.65 -26.28
CA VAL A 18 -21.62 -10.46 -25.43
C VAL A 18 -22.12 -9.29 -26.28
N THR A 19 -23.28 -8.76 -25.93
CA THR A 19 -23.88 -7.68 -26.69
C THR A 19 -23.13 -6.37 -26.41
N ILE A 20 -23.13 -5.42 -27.36
CA ILE A 20 -22.48 -4.12 -27.20
C ILE A 20 -22.94 -3.39 -25.92
N PRO A 21 -24.26 -3.35 -25.60
CA PRO A 21 -24.71 -2.77 -24.35
C PRO A 21 -24.17 -3.47 -23.10
N ASP A 22 -24.00 -4.80 -23.11
CA ASP A 22 -23.42 -5.52 -21.97
C ASP A 22 -21.94 -5.19 -21.77
N MET A 23 -21.20 -5.03 -22.86
CA MET A 23 -19.80 -4.57 -22.82
C MET A 23 -19.68 -3.17 -22.21
N LEU A 24 -20.52 -2.25 -22.68
CA LEU A 24 -20.52 -0.87 -22.15
C LEU A 24 -20.92 -0.83 -20.68
N LEU A 25 -21.95 -1.58 -20.29
CA LEU A 25 -22.39 -1.68 -18.92
C LEU A 25 -21.26 -2.22 -18.00
N THR A 26 -20.61 -3.30 -18.42
CA THR A 26 -19.52 -3.92 -17.65
C THR A 26 -18.34 -2.98 -17.50
N LEU A 27 -17.94 -2.28 -18.57
CA LEU A 27 -16.85 -1.31 -18.50
C LEU A 27 -17.19 -0.09 -17.63
N LEU A 28 -18.44 0.36 -17.66
CA LEU A 28 -18.91 1.45 -16.81
C LEU A 28 -18.93 1.03 -15.32
N LEU A 29 -19.38 -0.18 -15.04
CA LEU A 29 -19.34 -0.75 -13.70
C LEU A 29 -17.89 -0.98 -13.23
N ALA A 30 -17.00 -1.43 -14.12
CA ALA A 30 -15.58 -1.59 -13.84
C ALA A 30 -14.90 -0.26 -13.50
N PHE A 31 -15.25 0.81 -14.23
CA PHE A 31 -14.81 2.15 -13.90
C PHE A 31 -15.31 2.61 -12.52
N GLY A 32 -16.60 2.43 -12.23
CA GLY A 32 -17.20 2.76 -10.94
C GLY A 32 -16.54 2.02 -9.78
N LEU A 33 -16.32 0.70 -9.96
CA LEU A 33 -15.67 -0.13 -8.94
C LEU A 33 -14.19 0.22 -8.78
N GLY A 34 -13.48 0.49 -9.87
CA GLY A 34 -12.11 0.97 -9.85
C GLY A 34 -11.98 2.32 -9.14
N MET A 35 -12.94 3.24 -9.36
CA MET A 35 -12.99 4.51 -8.65
C MET A 35 -13.24 4.32 -7.14
N PHE A 36 -14.09 3.36 -6.76
CA PHE A 36 -14.30 3.00 -5.36
C PHE A 36 -13.00 2.49 -4.73
N ILE A 37 -12.28 1.58 -5.40
CA ILE A 37 -10.98 1.08 -4.94
C ILE A 37 -9.97 2.24 -4.78
N PHE A 38 -9.93 3.14 -5.75
CA PHE A 38 -9.09 4.34 -5.69
C PHE A 38 -9.41 5.22 -4.47
N LEU A 39 -10.70 5.44 -4.16
CA LEU A 39 -11.11 6.23 -3.00
C LEU A 39 -10.70 5.58 -1.69
N VAL A 40 -10.85 4.24 -1.59
CA VAL A 40 -10.37 3.49 -0.43
C VAL A 40 -8.85 3.60 -0.32
N TYR A 41 -8.12 3.42 -1.41
CA TYR A 41 -6.66 3.59 -1.45
C TYR A 41 -6.25 4.98 -0.94
N LYS A 42 -6.86 6.04 -1.50
CA LYS A 42 -6.57 7.42 -1.10
C LYS A 42 -6.82 7.68 0.39
N LYS A 43 -7.88 7.09 0.95
CA LYS A 43 -8.23 7.26 2.37
C LYS A 43 -7.38 6.40 3.31
N THR A 44 -6.86 5.30 2.79
CA THR A 44 -6.09 4.30 3.54
C THR A 44 -4.61 4.64 3.58
N TYR A 45 -4.13 5.40 2.57
CA TYR A 45 -2.73 5.74 2.45
C TYR A 45 -2.33 6.78 3.50
N SER A 46 -1.46 6.39 4.43
CA SER A 46 -0.89 7.23 5.49
C SER A 46 0.62 7.48 5.32
N GLY A 47 1.22 7.01 4.21
CA GLY A 47 2.66 7.14 3.93
C GLY A 47 3.03 8.51 3.33
N VAL A 48 4.31 8.85 3.42
CA VAL A 48 4.89 10.12 2.93
C VAL A 48 4.86 10.25 1.41
N MET A 49 4.80 9.14 0.68
CA MET A 49 4.83 9.12 -0.80
C MET A 49 3.50 8.67 -1.42
N TYR A 50 2.42 9.42 -1.17
CA TYR A 50 1.17 9.20 -1.90
C TYR A 50 1.40 9.35 -3.40
N SER A 51 1.21 8.27 -4.17
CA SER A 51 1.29 8.29 -5.62
C SER A 51 -0.10 8.37 -6.24
N SER A 52 -0.48 9.56 -6.71
CA SER A 52 -1.73 9.76 -7.47
C SER A 52 -1.76 8.92 -8.76
N SER A 53 -0.60 8.70 -9.38
CA SER A 53 -0.47 7.85 -10.58
C SER A 53 -0.76 6.38 -10.28
N PHE A 54 -0.36 5.87 -9.11
CA PHE A 54 -0.70 4.50 -8.70
C PHE A 54 -2.20 4.33 -8.52
N GLY A 55 -2.88 5.31 -7.91
CA GLY A 55 -4.34 5.27 -7.80
C GLY A 55 -5.05 5.21 -9.16
N GLY A 56 -4.57 5.96 -10.15
CA GLY A 56 -5.05 5.87 -11.54
C GLY A 56 -4.81 4.49 -12.17
N THR A 57 -3.68 3.85 -11.84
CA THR A 57 -3.36 2.48 -12.29
C THR A 57 -4.36 1.46 -11.78
N LEU A 58 -4.88 1.59 -10.55
CA LEU A 58 -5.89 0.68 -9.99
C LEU A 58 -7.19 0.73 -10.80
N VAL A 59 -7.65 1.94 -11.16
CA VAL A 59 -8.84 2.12 -12.01
C VAL A 59 -8.62 1.50 -13.40
N ALA A 60 -7.51 1.85 -14.04
CA ALA A 60 -7.14 1.32 -15.34
C ALA A 60 -7.04 -0.21 -15.32
N LEU A 61 -6.44 -0.78 -14.29
CA LEU A 61 -6.25 -2.22 -14.15
C LEU A 61 -7.59 -2.96 -13.99
N THR A 62 -8.55 -2.42 -13.22
CA THR A 62 -9.90 -2.98 -13.11
C THR A 62 -10.61 -2.98 -14.46
N MET A 63 -10.49 -1.90 -15.24
CA MET A 63 -11.09 -1.82 -16.58
C MET A 63 -10.41 -2.76 -17.58
N ILE A 64 -9.07 -2.80 -17.59
CA ILE A 64 -8.30 -3.66 -18.50
C ILE A 64 -8.60 -5.13 -18.24
N THR A 65 -8.62 -5.55 -16.96
CA THR A 65 -8.94 -6.93 -16.61
C THR A 65 -10.37 -7.30 -16.98
N SER A 66 -11.34 -6.41 -16.76
CA SER A 66 -12.72 -6.64 -17.21
C SER A 66 -12.81 -6.80 -18.72
N MET A 67 -12.18 -5.90 -19.47
CA MET A 67 -12.16 -5.97 -20.94
C MET A 67 -11.47 -7.27 -21.42
N THR A 68 -10.36 -7.63 -20.79
CA THR A 68 -9.61 -8.86 -21.13
C THR A 68 -10.45 -10.11 -20.91
N ILE A 69 -11.14 -10.22 -19.78
CA ILE A 69 -11.97 -11.39 -19.47
C ILE A 69 -13.20 -11.44 -20.39
N LEU A 70 -13.84 -10.32 -20.70
CA LEU A 70 -14.92 -10.29 -21.70
C LEU A 70 -14.44 -10.81 -23.07
N ALA A 71 -13.25 -10.42 -23.51
CA ALA A 71 -12.68 -10.91 -24.76
C ALA A 71 -12.33 -12.41 -24.71
N VAL A 72 -11.81 -12.88 -23.57
CA VAL A 72 -11.47 -14.29 -23.34
C VAL A 72 -12.72 -15.18 -23.31
N THR A 73 -13.78 -14.74 -22.67
CA THR A 73 -15.04 -15.49 -22.59
C THR A 73 -15.78 -15.55 -23.92
N SER A 74 -15.57 -14.57 -24.81
CA SER A 74 -16.21 -14.54 -26.14
C SER A 74 -15.49 -15.43 -27.16
N ASN A 75 -14.23 -15.83 -26.97
CA ASN A 75 -13.49 -16.62 -27.95
C ASN A 75 -12.39 -17.47 -27.31
N VAL A 76 -12.55 -18.80 -27.38
CA VAL A 76 -11.61 -19.78 -26.77
C VAL A 76 -10.21 -19.71 -27.39
N VAL A 77 -10.08 -19.45 -28.69
CA VAL A 77 -8.76 -19.32 -29.36
C VAL A 77 -8.03 -18.10 -28.84
N LEU A 78 -8.74 -16.99 -28.67
CA LEU A 78 -8.20 -15.76 -28.12
C LEU A 78 -7.77 -15.97 -26.65
N SER A 79 -8.53 -16.75 -25.88
CA SER A 79 -8.23 -17.06 -24.49
C SER A 79 -6.87 -17.79 -24.36
N LEU A 80 -6.62 -18.79 -25.16
CA LEU A 80 -5.34 -19.51 -25.18
C LEU A 80 -4.15 -18.60 -25.57
N GLY A 81 -4.36 -17.74 -26.56
CA GLY A 81 -3.36 -16.75 -26.99
C GLY A 81 -3.04 -15.73 -25.89
N MET A 82 -4.06 -15.24 -25.16
CA MET A 82 -3.88 -14.28 -24.06
C MET A 82 -3.17 -14.88 -22.84
N VAL A 83 -3.49 -16.12 -22.45
CA VAL A 83 -2.77 -16.80 -21.35
C VAL A 83 -1.28 -16.92 -21.69
N GLY A 84 -0.96 -17.25 -22.95
CA GLY A 84 0.42 -17.28 -23.43
C GLY A 84 1.08 -15.90 -23.39
N ALA A 85 0.40 -14.86 -23.86
CA ALA A 85 0.94 -13.51 -23.90
C ALA A 85 1.15 -12.93 -22.48
N LEU A 86 0.22 -13.14 -21.55
CA LEU A 86 0.31 -12.66 -20.17
C LEU A 86 1.42 -13.37 -19.39
N SER A 87 1.75 -14.63 -19.72
CA SER A 87 2.83 -15.37 -19.06
C SER A 87 4.22 -14.80 -19.36
N ILE A 88 4.38 -14.03 -20.44
CA ILE A 88 5.64 -13.39 -20.84
C ILE A 88 5.84 -12.04 -20.13
N VAL A 89 4.76 -11.43 -19.62
CA VAL A 89 4.81 -10.12 -18.94
C VAL A 89 5.49 -10.28 -17.58
N ARG A 90 6.72 -9.79 -17.51
CA ARG A 90 7.51 -9.78 -16.28
C ARG A 90 7.67 -8.35 -15.77
N PHE A 91 7.09 -8.05 -14.60
CA PHE A 91 7.36 -6.81 -13.92
C PHE A 91 8.77 -6.81 -13.33
N ARG A 92 9.57 -5.81 -13.69
CA ARG A 92 10.94 -5.64 -13.17
C ARG A 92 11.05 -4.55 -12.10
N THR A 93 9.97 -3.83 -11.84
CA THR A 93 9.93 -2.80 -10.80
C THR A 93 9.58 -3.42 -9.46
N ALA A 94 10.41 -3.17 -8.45
CA ALA A 94 10.09 -3.56 -7.08
C ALA A 94 8.89 -2.73 -6.58
N ILE A 95 7.87 -3.42 -6.10
CA ILE A 95 6.75 -2.77 -5.41
C ILE A 95 7.26 -2.48 -3.99
N LYS A 96 7.39 -1.21 -3.64
CA LYS A 96 8.00 -0.79 -2.38
C LYS A 96 7.13 -1.09 -1.16
N GLU A 97 5.81 -0.99 -1.32
CA GLU A 97 4.86 -1.13 -0.22
C GLU A 97 4.05 -2.44 -0.35
N PRO A 98 4.03 -3.30 0.69
CA PRO A 98 3.23 -4.53 0.67
C PRO A 98 1.74 -4.29 0.46
N MET A 99 1.23 -3.13 0.88
CA MET A 99 -0.17 -2.77 0.72
C MET A 99 -0.56 -2.50 -0.73
N ASP A 100 0.35 -1.96 -1.53
CA ASP A 100 0.11 -1.70 -2.96
C ASP A 100 -0.18 -3.01 -3.71
N ILE A 101 0.49 -4.10 -3.31
CA ILE A 101 0.22 -5.44 -3.85
C ILE A 101 -1.22 -5.86 -3.58
N ALA A 102 -1.73 -5.64 -2.37
CA ALA A 102 -3.10 -5.99 -2.00
C ALA A 102 -4.13 -5.21 -2.84
N PHE A 103 -3.91 -3.91 -3.06
CA PHE A 103 -4.76 -3.08 -3.91
C PHE A 103 -4.71 -3.50 -5.39
N LEU A 104 -3.54 -3.87 -5.91
CA LEU A 104 -3.40 -4.40 -7.27
C LEU A 104 -4.19 -5.70 -7.44
N PHE A 105 -4.02 -6.66 -6.53
CA PHE A 105 -4.76 -7.93 -6.59
C PHE A 105 -6.27 -7.71 -6.44
N TRP A 106 -6.70 -6.78 -5.58
CA TRP A 106 -8.12 -6.45 -5.46
C TRP A 106 -8.68 -5.86 -6.75
N SER A 107 -7.97 -4.94 -7.41
CA SER A 107 -8.39 -4.36 -8.69
C SER A 107 -8.52 -5.42 -9.80
N ILE A 108 -7.55 -6.33 -9.89
CA ILE A 108 -7.58 -7.46 -10.85
C ILE A 108 -8.77 -8.37 -10.56
N ALA A 109 -8.92 -8.81 -9.30
CA ALA A 109 -10.00 -9.71 -8.90
C ALA A 109 -11.38 -9.10 -9.13
N ALA A 110 -11.56 -7.82 -8.79
CA ALA A 110 -12.81 -7.09 -9.03
C ALA A 110 -13.17 -7.05 -10.51
N GLY A 111 -12.18 -6.77 -11.38
CA GLY A 111 -12.38 -6.78 -12.83
C GLY A 111 -12.77 -8.16 -13.38
N ILE A 112 -12.12 -9.22 -12.91
CA ILE A 112 -12.42 -10.61 -13.32
C ILE A 112 -13.84 -11.00 -12.92
N VAL A 113 -14.20 -10.80 -11.64
CA VAL A 113 -15.51 -11.19 -11.10
C VAL A 113 -16.64 -10.43 -11.78
N LEU A 114 -16.41 -9.14 -12.08
CA LEU A 114 -17.39 -8.31 -12.76
C LEU A 114 -17.63 -8.78 -14.21
N ALA A 115 -16.57 -9.07 -14.94
CA ALA A 115 -16.65 -9.56 -16.33
C ALA A 115 -17.22 -10.98 -16.42
N ALA A 116 -17.10 -11.78 -15.35
CA ALA A 116 -17.78 -13.08 -15.24
C ALA A 116 -19.29 -12.96 -15.01
N GLY A 117 -19.87 -11.76 -14.98
CA GLY A 117 -21.30 -11.51 -14.76
C GLY A 117 -21.74 -11.57 -13.30
N MET A 118 -20.81 -11.77 -12.35
CA MET A 118 -21.10 -11.85 -10.92
C MET A 118 -21.14 -10.46 -10.26
N ILE A 119 -21.98 -9.56 -10.79
CA ILE A 119 -22.06 -8.16 -10.33
C ILE A 119 -22.30 -8.05 -8.82
N PRO A 120 -23.25 -8.78 -8.20
CA PRO A 120 -23.47 -8.68 -6.76
C PRO A 120 -22.23 -9.07 -5.93
N LEU A 121 -21.50 -10.11 -6.38
CA LEU A 121 -20.28 -10.55 -5.69
C LEU A 121 -19.16 -9.51 -5.83
N ALA A 122 -18.98 -8.92 -7.00
CA ALA A 122 -17.99 -7.87 -7.23
C ALA A 122 -18.24 -6.66 -6.34
N VAL A 123 -19.50 -6.20 -6.24
CA VAL A 123 -19.86 -5.00 -5.47
C VAL A 123 -19.80 -5.29 -3.97
N VAL A 124 -20.52 -6.31 -3.49
CA VAL A 124 -20.58 -6.64 -2.05
C VAL A 124 -19.20 -7.05 -1.55
N GLY A 125 -18.47 -7.89 -2.30
CA GLY A 125 -17.11 -8.29 -1.96
C GLY A 125 -16.16 -7.10 -1.86
N SER A 126 -16.22 -6.16 -2.80
CA SER A 126 -15.39 -4.95 -2.76
C SER A 126 -15.75 -4.04 -1.59
N ILE A 127 -17.02 -3.92 -1.22
CA ILE A 127 -17.42 -3.14 -0.04
C ILE A 127 -16.83 -3.77 1.23
N ILE A 128 -16.94 -5.09 1.38
CA ILE A 128 -16.41 -5.81 2.53
C ILE A 128 -14.89 -5.65 2.61
N ILE A 129 -14.17 -5.87 1.51
CA ILE A 129 -12.71 -5.69 1.45
C ILE A 129 -12.34 -4.25 1.80
N GLY A 130 -13.05 -3.27 1.24
CA GLY A 130 -12.82 -1.85 1.51
C GLY A 130 -12.98 -1.50 3.00
N ILE A 131 -14.02 -2.01 3.65
CA ILE A 131 -14.25 -1.81 5.08
C ILE A 131 -13.13 -2.45 5.90
N VAL A 132 -12.77 -3.70 5.59
CA VAL A 132 -11.67 -4.41 6.27
C VAL A 132 -10.37 -3.63 6.13
N MET A 133 -10.03 -3.18 4.92
CA MET A 133 -8.81 -2.40 4.66
C MET A 133 -8.80 -1.10 5.47
N LEU A 134 -9.91 -0.36 5.49
CA LEU A 134 -10.03 0.89 6.26
C LEU A 134 -9.87 0.64 7.77
N ILE A 135 -10.43 -0.44 8.32
CA ILE A 135 -10.32 -0.76 9.75
C ILE A 135 -8.89 -1.17 10.13
N PHE A 136 -8.27 -2.06 9.34
CA PHE A 136 -6.95 -2.59 9.67
C PHE A 136 -5.85 -1.54 9.53
N ILE A 137 -5.95 -0.64 8.57
CA ILE A 137 -4.91 0.33 8.29
C ILE A 137 -5.03 1.55 9.21
N ASN A 138 -6.26 2.01 9.47
CA ASN A 138 -6.48 3.14 10.37
C ASN A 138 -6.00 2.88 11.82
N ARG A 139 -5.80 1.61 12.19
CA ARG A 139 -5.19 1.24 13.48
C ARG A 139 -3.67 1.37 13.51
N LYS A 140 -2.98 1.44 12.36
CA LYS A 140 -1.51 1.58 12.30
C LYS A 140 -1.01 3.03 12.29
N ALA A 141 -1.88 4.00 12.07
CA ALA A 141 -1.51 5.41 11.85
C ALA A 141 -1.20 6.22 13.12
N VAL A 142 -1.02 5.57 14.29
CA VAL A 142 -1.00 6.37 15.53
C VAL A 142 0.39 6.87 15.91
N HIS A 143 1.50 6.27 15.47
CA HIS A 143 2.82 6.77 15.93
C HIS A 143 3.94 6.40 14.95
N ASP A 144 4.23 7.30 14.02
CA ASP A 144 5.46 7.18 13.24
C ASP A 144 6.67 7.25 14.18
N PRO A 145 7.62 6.29 14.07
CA PRO A 145 8.82 6.34 14.88
C PRO A 145 9.72 7.48 14.39
N TYR A 146 10.26 8.22 15.35
CA TYR A 146 11.30 9.21 15.11
C TYR A 146 12.63 8.70 15.66
N ILE A 147 13.72 9.16 15.09
CA ILE A 147 15.05 8.95 15.62
C ILE A 147 15.51 10.25 16.30
N ALA A 148 15.74 10.18 17.60
CA ALA A 148 16.37 11.26 18.34
C ALA A 148 17.86 10.95 18.52
N VAL A 149 18.73 11.83 18.02
CA VAL A 149 20.18 11.76 18.22
C VAL A 149 20.58 12.86 19.20
N ILE A 150 21.16 12.46 20.33
CA ILE A 150 21.54 13.36 21.41
C ILE A 150 23.04 13.22 21.64
N ASN A 151 23.74 14.33 21.62
CA ASN A 151 25.17 14.39 21.89
C ASN A 151 25.41 15.14 23.23
N CYS A 152 26.04 14.46 24.18
CA CYS A 152 26.31 14.96 25.54
C CYS A 152 27.79 15.04 25.80
N ALA A 153 28.24 16.05 26.58
CA ALA A 153 29.63 16.25 26.96
C ALA A 153 30.09 15.28 28.06
N ASN A 154 29.17 14.80 28.89
CA ASN A 154 29.51 13.95 30.05
C ASN A 154 28.34 13.00 30.42
N GLY A 155 28.61 12.06 31.33
CA GLY A 155 27.61 11.05 31.74
C GLY A 155 26.50 11.61 32.64
N GLU A 156 26.67 12.78 33.25
CA GLU A 156 25.59 13.41 34.03
C GLU A 156 24.55 14.02 33.10
N ALA A 157 25.02 14.75 32.08
CA ALA A 157 24.16 15.28 31.03
C ALA A 157 23.42 14.16 30.26
N GLU A 158 24.08 13.01 30.00
CA GLU A 158 23.48 11.84 29.42
C GLU A 158 22.26 11.35 30.23
N LYS A 159 22.44 11.21 31.56
CA LYS A 159 21.35 10.74 32.43
C LYS A 159 20.18 11.74 32.45
N ALA A 160 20.50 13.04 32.61
CA ALA A 160 19.52 14.11 32.63
C ALA A 160 18.70 14.16 31.31
N ALA A 161 19.37 14.14 30.15
CA ALA A 161 18.76 14.16 28.86
C ALA A 161 17.89 12.90 28.61
N THR A 162 18.37 11.72 29.02
CA THR A 162 17.61 10.46 28.91
C THR A 162 16.33 10.48 29.75
N GLU A 163 16.41 11.01 30.97
CA GLU A 163 15.26 11.11 31.87
C GLU A 163 14.24 12.12 31.36
N TYR A 164 14.71 13.25 30.85
CA TYR A 164 13.90 14.27 30.22
C TYR A 164 13.17 13.72 28.96
N LEU A 165 13.91 13.03 28.09
CA LEU A 165 13.33 12.38 26.89
C LEU A 165 12.19 11.42 27.27
N LYS A 166 12.44 10.53 28.25
CA LYS A 166 11.42 9.54 28.69
C LYS A 166 10.16 10.16 29.28
N LYS A 167 10.23 11.38 29.81
CA LYS A 167 9.05 12.10 30.33
C LYS A 167 8.20 12.73 29.24
N ASN A 168 8.83 13.13 28.12
CA ASN A 168 8.17 13.90 27.05
C ASN A 168 7.73 13.03 25.85
N VAL A 169 8.11 11.75 25.81
CA VAL A 169 7.72 10.84 24.73
C VAL A 169 6.97 9.61 25.27
N GLU A 170 6.10 9.03 24.46
CA GLU A 170 5.35 7.83 24.85
C GLU A 170 6.25 6.62 25.04
N LYS A 171 7.23 6.48 24.14
CA LYS A 171 8.20 5.38 24.17
C LYS A 171 9.57 5.86 23.67
N ALA A 172 10.61 5.55 24.42
CA ALA A 172 12.00 5.75 24.01
C ALA A 172 12.77 4.43 24.14
N VAL A 173 13.41 4.01 23.06
CA VAL A 173 14.24 2.79 23.01
C VAL A 173 15.63 3.18 22.51
N ILE A 174 16.68 2.87 23.26
CA ILE A 174 18.06 3.09 22.83
C ILE A 174 18.38 2.13 21.68
N LYS A 175 18.81 2.68 20.54
CA LYS A 175 19.26 1.91 19.38
C LYS A 175 20.78 1.83 19.29
N ALA A 176 21.46 2.91 19.60
CA ALA A 176 22.91 2.96 19.61
C ALA A 176 23.40 3.93 20.70
N LYS A 177 24.59 3.66 21.22
CA LYS A 177 25.33 4.54 22.10
C LYS A 177 26.79 4.49 21.69
N THR A 178 27.37 5.65 21.38
CA THR A 178 28.80 5.79 21.06
C THR A 178 29.40 6.70 22.08
N ALA A 179 30.48 6.26 22.74
CA ALA A 179 31.26 7.08 23.66
C ALA A 179 32.67 7.26 23.11
N GLN A 180 33.05 8.51 22.87
CA GLN A 180 34.39 8.89 22.44
C GLN A 180 34.95 9.94 23.41
N ASN A 181 36.25 10.19 23.36
CA ASN A 181 36.93 11.11 24.28
C ASN A 181 36.20 12.47 24.41
N GLY A 182 35.45 12.64 25.49
CA GLY A 182 34.75 13.88 25.82
C GLY A 182 33.40 14.09 25.15
N SER A 183 32.81 13.03 24.53
CA SER A 183 31.49 13.10 23.91
C SER A 183 30.77 11.76 23.97
N ILE A 184 29.49 11.80 24.28
CA ILE A 184 28.60 10.63 24.30
C ILE A 184 27.46 10.92 23.35
N GLU A 185 27.38 10.14 22.28
CA GLU A 185 26.27 10.19 21.33
C GLU A 185 25.30 9.03 21.56
N MET A 186 24.02 9.36 21.67
CA MET A 186 22.95 8.39 21.84
C MET A 186 21.91 8.53 20.73
N THR A 187 21.52 7.40 20.16
CA THR A 187 20.45 7.31 19.20
C THR A 187 19.27 6.58 19.82
N PHE A 188 18.15 7.25 19.90
CA PHE A 188 16.89 6.67 20.39
C PHE A 188 15.87 6.56 19.28
N GLU A 189 15.14 5.45 19.26
CA GLU A 189 13.84 5.40 18.58
C GLU A 189 12.80 5.93 19.57
N VAL A 190 12.09 6.98 19.18
CA VAL A 190 11.09 7.65 20.01
C VAL A 190 9.72 7.66 19.33
N ARG A 191 8.66 7.55 20.12
CA ARG A 191 7.29 7.75 19.67
C ARG A 191 6.73 8.96 20.39
N LEU A 192 6.25 9.94 19.61
CA LEU A 192 5.77 11.21 20.16
C LEU A 192 4.32 11.08 20.64
N LEU A 193 4.00 11.72 21.76
CA LEU A 193 2.64 11.74 22.31
C LEU A 193 1.64 12.57 21.47
N LYS A 194 2.08 13.68 20.82
CA LYS A 194 1.22 14.65 20.11
C LYS A 194 1.87 15.36 18.93
N HIS A 195 2.82 14.78 18.21
CA HIS A 195 3.61 15.48 17.20
C HIS A 195 4.29 16.77 17.71
N ASP A 196 4.43 16.91 19.01
CA ASP A 196 5.09 18.02 19.65
C ASP A 196 6.60 17.78 19.60
N THR A 197 7.33 18.73 19.05
CA THR A 197 8.79 18.68 18.89
C THR A 197 9.52 19.67 19.78
N ASP A 198 8.81 20.48 20.58
CA ASP A 198 9.39 21.56 21.40
C ASP A 198 10.36 21.02 22.45
N PHE A 199 10.12 19.79 22.93
CA PHE A 199 11.02 19.13 23.88
C PHE A 199 12.45 18.96 23.36
N ILE A 200 12.67 18.93 22.03
CA ILE A 200 14.03 18.86 21.45
C ILE A 200 14.77 20.19 21.64
N THR A 201 14.05 21.30 21.49
CA THR A 201 14.60 22.64 21.70
C THR A 201 14.97 22.82 23.15
N GLU A 202 14.10 22.43 24.09
CA GLU A 202 14.37 22.47 25.52
C GLU A 202 15.54 21.55 25.91
N MET A 203 15.60 20.36 25.32
CA MET A 203 16.69 19.40 25.54
C MET A 203 18.03 19.96 25.04
N SER A 204 18.05 20.65 23.90
CA SER A 204 19.29 21.26 23.38
C SER A 204 19.81 22.39 24.23
N ALA A 205 18.95 23.00 25.06
CA ALA A 205 19.31 24.06 26.03
C ALA A 205 19.78 23.52 27.40
N MET A 206 19.73 22.19 27.61
CA MET A 206 20.17 21.57 28.85
C MET A 206 21.70 21.64 29.00
N ASP A 207 22.17 21.86 30.22
CA ASP A 207 23.60 21.96 30.52
C ASP A 207 24.33 20.64 30.19
N GLY A 208 25.40 20.73 29.43
CA GLY A 208 26.18 19.58 28.97
C GLY A 208 25.59 18.80 27.76
N VAL A 209 24.47 19.24 27.16
CA VAL A 209 23.98 18.74 25.88
C VAL A 209 24.57 19.60 24.76
N ASN A 210 25.37 18.98 23.89
CA ASN A 210 26.03 19.68 22.78
C ASN A 210 25.07 19.85 21.59
N SER A 211 24.22 18.83 21.32
CA SER A 211 23.21 18.89 20.27
C SER A 211 22.11 17.86 20.52
N ALA A 212 20.89 18.19 20.11
CA ALA A 212 19.75 17.29 20.06
C ALA A 212 19.08 17.43 18.68
N VAL A 213 18.92 16.32 17.96
CA VAL A 213 18.36 16.29 16.63
C VAL A 213 17.24 15.24 16.59
N LEU A 214 16.11 15.61 16.02
CA LEU A 214 14.99 14.70 15.79
C LEU A 214 14.81 14.50 14.29
N VAL A 215 14.85 13.25 13.85
CA VAL A 215 14.68 12.86 12.44
C VAL A 215 13.46 11.95 12.32
N SER A 216 12.57 12.21 11.39
CA SER A 216 11.48 11.28 11.10
C SER A 216 12.05 10.02 10.45
N TYR A 217 11.74 8.85 11.01
CA TYR A 217 12.22 7.58 10.47
C TYR A 217 11.17 6.98 9.52
N ASN A 218 11.30 7.24 8.25
CA ASN A 218 10.43 6.69 7.20
C ASN A 218 10.99 5.43 6.52
N GLY A 219 12.00 4.78 7.08
CA GLY A 219 12.55 3.53 6.54
C GLY A 219 13.39 3.65 5.26
N ASP A 220 13.50 4.82 4.65
CA ASP A 220 14.11 5.01 3.33
C ASP A 220 15.63 5.31 3.33
N TYR A 221 16.30 5.23 4.47
CA TYR A 221 17.75 5.55 4.57
C TYR A 221 18.68 4.32 4.57
N LEU A 222 18.23 3.19 4.03
CA LEU A 222 19.11 2.05 3.75
C LEU A 222 18.95 1.66 2.27
N GLY A 223 19.52 2.47 1.38
CA GLY A 223 19.73 2.19 -0.01
C GLY A 223 21.19 2.42 -0.37
#